data_63f293f6fd9a9070ff7a174d3be61a11
#
_entry.id   63f293f6fd9a9070ff7a174d3be61a11
#
_cell.length_a   1.000
_cell.length_b   1.000
_cell.length_c   1.000
_cell.angle_alpha   90.00
_cell.angle_beta   90.00
_cell.angle_gamma   90.00
#
_symmetry.space_group_name_H-M   'P 1'
#
loop_
_entity.id
_entity.type
_entity.pdbx_description
1 polymer ?
#
loop_
_entity_poly.entity_id
_entity_poly.type
_entity_poly.pdbx_seq_one_letter_code
_entity_poly.pdbx_strand_id
1 'polypeptide(L)'
;MTSVLPLTPLPTRTLQVEVWSDIACPWCYIGKRRFAAALDAFPFRDHVAVTWRSYELSPGTPAGPGRPEIDALVEHKGLPREQVRQMFAHVANVAAGEGLVFDFDRALAANTFDGHRLLHVAREVGGADLVESLIEKVFAAHFSQGADLGDHETLVRLAREAGFADAGLDDDDVRAVLAGDRAAADVRRDEAEARALGVNGVPFFVVDRRVAVSGAQPAEVFTQLLEAGWREANPLAVVAGDPDAEACTDDSCVV
;
A
#
# COMPACT_ATOMS: atom_id res chain seq x y z
N MET A 1 -36.18 10.33 40.70
CA MET A 1 -36.05 9.77 39.33
C MET A 1 -34.91 10.48 38.66
N THR A 2 -33.74 9.91 38.73
CA THR A 2 -32.52 10.46 38.11
C THR A 2 -32.53 10.08 36.64
N SER A 3 -32.75 11.06 35.76
CA SER A 3 -32.71 10.85 34.30
C SER A 3 -31.28 10.61 33.89
N VAL A 4 -30.93 9.37 33.58
CA VAL A 4 -29.65 9.04 32.95
C VAL A 4 -29.73 9.50 31.49
N LEU A 5 -29.01 10.57 31.15
CA LEU A 5 -28.85 10.99 29.77
C LEU A 5 -28.11 9.86 29.01
N PRO A 6 -28.61 9.46 27.84
CA PRO A 6 -27.88 8.49 27.03
C PRO A 6 -26.49 9.07 26.67
N LEU A 7 -25.45 8.34 27.00
CA LEU A 7 -24.10 8.64 26.54
C LEU A 7 -24.09 8.60 25.02
N THR A 8 -23.93 9.75 24.39
CA THR A 8 -23.68 9.81 22.95
C THR A 8 -22.27 9.23 22.74
N PRO A 9 -22.13 8.15 21.94
CA PRO A 9 -20.80 7.63 21.64
C PRO A 9 -19.94 8.76 21.07
N LEU A 10 -18.71 8.92 21.56
CA LEU A 10 -17.76 9.82 20.92
C LEU A 10 -17.61 9.39 19.46
N PRO A 11 -17.55 10.33 18.50
CA PRO A 11 -17.38 9.99 17.10
C PRO A 11 -16.07 9.19 16.96
N THR A 12 -16.19 7.97 16.46
CA THR A 12 -15.06 7.10 16.20
C THR A 12 -14.16 7.74 15.14
N ARG A 13 -12.91 7.96 15.48
CA ARG A 13 -11.96 8.57 14.54
C ARG A 13 -11.50 7.53 13.52
N THR A 14 -11.55 7.88 12.23
CA THR A 14 -11.03 7.05 11.15
C THR A 14 -9.51 7.06 11.17
N LEU A 15 -8.90 5.87 11.15
CA LEU A 15 -7.46 5.70 10.98
C LEU A 15 -7.05 6.02 9.55
N GLN A 16 -6.00 6.78 9.38
CA GLN A 16 -5.36 7.03 8.08
C GLN A 16 -4.14 6.12 7.94
N VAL A 17 -4.20 5.17 7.03
CA VAL A 17 -3.07 4.30 6.71
C VAL A 17 -2.46 4.75 5.40
N GLU A 18 -1.22 5.18 5.42
CA GLU A 18 -0.44 5.54 4.24
C GLU A 18 0.54 4.41 3.91
N VAL A 19 0.58 3.99 2.66
CA VAL A 19 1.43 2.87 2.21
C VAL A 19 2.34 3.34 1.08
N TRP A 20 3.62 3.57 1.36
CA TRP A 20 4.60 3.81 0.31
C TRP A 20 4.95 2.49 -0.37
N SER A 21 4.85 2.49 -1.68
CA SER A 21 4.95 1.28 -2.51
C SER A 21 5.53 1.60 -3.87
N ASP A 22 6.29 0.66 -4.43
CA ASP A 22 6.64 0.66 -5.85
C ASP A 22 5.90 -0.47 -6.56
N ILE A 23 5.34 -0.17 -7.73
CA ILE A 23 4.59 -1.13 -8.55
C ILE A 23 5.48 -2.22 -9.16
N ALA A 24 6.81 -2.04 -9.18
CA ALA A 24 7.79 -3.06 -9.57
C ALA A 24 8.41 -3.79 -8.36
N CYS A 25 7.93 -3.55 -7.14
CA CYS A 25 8.44 -4.22 -5.95
C CYS A 25 7.63 -5.48 -5.61
N PRO A 26 8.21 -6.69 -5.69
CA PRO A 26 7.46 -7.91 -5.37
C PRO A 26 7.04 -7.99 -3.89
N TRP A 27 7.86 -7.42 -3.00
CA TRP A 27 7.52 -7.33 -1.58
C TRP A 27 6.34 -6.39 -1.32
N CYS A 28 6.10 -5.39 -2.18
CA CYS A 28 4.94 -4.52 -2.08
C CYS A 28 3.64 -5.30 -2.39
N TYR A 29 3.66 -6.18 -3.38
CA TYR A 29 2.50 -7.01 -3.68
C TYR A 29 2.23 -8.05 -2.58
N ILE A 30 3.28 -8.71 -2.06
CA ILE A 30 3.18 -9.61 -0.91
C ILE A 30 2.66 -8.86 0.33
N GLY A 31 3.22 -7.68 0.62
CA GLY A 31 2.81 -6.84 1.74
C GLY A 31 1.35 -6.38 1.64
N LYS A 32 0.89 -6.07 0.42
CA LYS A 32 -0.52 -5.76 0.14
C LYS A 32 -1.44 -6.91 0.54
N ARG A 33 -1.11 -8.17 0.19
CA ARG A 33 -1.91 -9.35 0.58
C ARG A 33 -1.96 -9.54 2.08
N ARG A 34 -0.82 -9.47 2.75
CA ARG A 34 -0.72 -9.64 4.20
C ARG A 34 -1.44 -8.54 4.97
N PHE A 35 -1.30 -7.30 4.52
CA PHE A 35 -2.02 -6.16 5.09
C PHE A 35 -3.54 -6.30 4.89
N ALA A 36 -3.98 -6.70 3.69
CA ALA A 36 -5.39 -6.93 3.40
C ALA A 36 -5.99 -8.00 4.32
N ALA A 37 -5.28 -9.12 4.55
CA ALA A 37 -5.72 -10.17 5.48
C ALA A 37 -5.86 -9.65 6.92
N ALA A 38 -4.92 -8.82 7.39
CA ALA A 38 -4.99 -8.20 8.70
C ALA A 38 -6.15 -7.20 8.80
N LEU A 39 -6.36 -6.39 7.76
CA LEU A 39 -7.46 -5.41 7.70
C LEU A 39 -8.82 -6.10 7.67
N ASP A 40 -8.98 -7.19 6.91
CA ASP A 40 -10.22 -7.96 6.85
C ASP A 40 -10.61 -8.58 8.20
N ALA A 41 -9.61 -8.97 8.99
CA ALA A 41 -9.82 -9.49 10.34
C ALA A 41 -9.98 -8.40 11.40
N PHE A 42 -9.71 -7.13 11.06
CA PHE A 42 -9.73 -6.02 12.03
C PHE A 42 -11.16 -5.60 12.36
N PRO A 43 -11.58 -5.59 13.66
CA PRO A 43 -12.97 -5.30 14.06
C PRO A 43 -13.48 -3.92 13.63
N PHE A 44 -12.58 -2.97 13.39
CA PHE A 44 -12.91 -1.59 13.05
C PHE A 44 -12.49 -1.24 11.61
N ARG A 45 -12.43 -2.23 10.71
CA ARG A 45 -11.98 -2.06 9.32
C ARG A 45 -12.72 -0.95 8.57
N ASP A 46 -14.02 -0.77 8.85
CA ASP A 46 -14.84 0.26 8.21
C ASP A 46 -14.46 1.70 8.63
N HIS A 47 -13.60 1.81 9.64
CA HIS A 47 -12.99 3.06 10.11
C HIS A 47 -11.50 3.17 9.72
N VAL A 48 -11.07 2.46 8.70
CA VAL A 48 -9.69 2.54 8.19
C VAL A 48 -9.71 3.05 6.75
N ALA A 49 -9.03 4.17 6.51
CA ALA A 49 -8.82 4.71 5.17
C ALA A 49 -7.39 4.44 4.73
N VAL A 50 -7.22 3.72 3.62
CA VAL A 50 -5.91 3.37 3.07
C VAL A 50 -5.56 4.28 1.91
N THR A 51 -4.35 4.83 1.92
CA THR A 51 -3.82 5.66 0.85
C THR A 51 -2.49 5.09 0.37
N TRP A 52 -2.45 4.63 -0.87
CA TRP A 52 -1.22 4.22 -1.54
C TRP A 52 -0.42 5.45 -1.97
N ARG A 53 0.86 5.47 -1.62
CA ARG A 53 1.82 6.54 -1.90
C ARG A 53 2.89 6.04 -2.86
N SER A 54 3.34 6.90 -3.74
CA SER A 54 4.36 6.58 -4.73
C SER A 54 5.76 6.53 -4.11
N TYR A 55 6.52 5.52 -4.53
CA TYR A 55 7.95 5.40 -4.24
C TYR A 55 8.63 4.63 -5.37
N GLU A 56 9.56 5.24 -6.07
CA GLU A 56 10.35 4.57 -7.10
C GLU A 56 11.64 4.01 -6.49
N LEU A 57 11.83 2.68 -6.54
CA LEU A 57 13.08 2.03 -6.13
C LEU A 57 14.24 2.36 -7.08
N SER A 58 13.92 2.60 -8.35
CA SER A 58 14.88 2.85 -9.42
C SER A 58 14.46 4.04 -10.28
N PRO A 59 14.42 5.28 -9.73
CA PRO A 59 13.94 6.47 -10.46
C PRO A 59 14.83 6.85 -11.64
N GLY A 60 16.03 6.29 -11.73
CA GLY A 60 16.94 6.47 -12.86
C GLY A 60 16.73 5.50 -14.02
N THR A 61 15.76 4.59 -13.94
CA THR A 61 15.42 3.70 -15.05
C THR A 61 14.95 4.52 -16.25
N PRO A 62 15.56 4.36 -17.44
CA PRO A 62 15.12 5.10 -18.63
C PRO A 62 13.66 4.82 -18.96
N ALA A 63 12.95 5.86 -19.44
CA ALA A 63 11.62 5.67 -20.00
C ALA A 63 11.70 4.86 -21.31
N GLY A 64 10.68 4.08 -21.60
CA GLY A 64 10.57 3.25 -22.80
C GLY A 64 10.47 1.77 -22.48
N PRO A 65 10.65 0.90 -23.50
CA PRO A 65 10.44 -0.53 -23.35
C PRO A 65 11.28 -1.15 -22.24
N GLY A 66 10.65 -1.99 -21.44
CA GLY A 66 11.31 -2.75 -20.39
C GLY A 66 12.31 -3.77 -20.94
N ARG A 67 13.24 -4.18 -20.10
CA ARG A 67 14.21 -5.25 -20.39
C ARG A 67 14.06 -6.38 -19.36
N PRO A 68 14.55 -7.60 -19.64
CA PRO A 68 14.43 -8.68 -18.68
C PRO A 68 14.87 -8.28 -17.27
N GLU A 69 14.02 -8.50 -16.28
CA GLU A 69 14.25 -8.09 -14.88
C GLU A 69 15.56 -8.67 -14.33
N ILE A 70 15.86 -9.92 -14.71
CA ILE A 70 17.10 -10.58 -14.29
C ILE A 70 18.35 -9.85 -14.78
N ASP A 71 18.33 -9.31 -16.00
CA ASP A 71 19.48 -8.60 -16.57
C ASP A 71 19.69 -7.26 -15.86
N ALA A 72 18.58 -6.56 -15.59
CA ALA A 72 18.59 -5.31 -14.84
C ALA A 72 19.16 -5.50 -13.43
N LEU A 73 18.74 -6.54 -12.71
CA LEU A 73 19.21 -6.82 -11.36
C LEU A 73 20.66 -7.31 -11.31
N VAL A 74 21.09 -8.14 -12.26
CA VAL A 74 22.51 -8.55 -12.39
C VAL A 74 23.40 -7.31 -12.54
N GLU A 75 23.03 -6.39 -13.42
CA GLU A 75 23.77 -5.16 -13.64
C GLU A 75 23.76 -4.23 -12.42
N HIS A 76 22.57 -3.97 -11.87
CA HIS A 76 22.39 -3.04 -10.75
C HIS A 76 23.08 -3.50 -9.47
N LYS A 77 22.98 -4.80 -9.16
CA LYS A 77 23.53 -5.36 -7.90
C LYS A 77 24.95 -5.92 -8.07
N GLY A 78 25.44 -6.10 -9.29
CA GLY A 78 26.74 -6.72 -9.55
C GLY A 78 26.79 -8.19 -9.10
N LEU A 79 25.64 -8.89 -9.02
CA LEU A 79 25.55 -10.26 -8.56
C LEU A 79 25.59 -11.26 -9.73
N PRO A 80 26.13 -12.49 -9.51
CA PRO A 80 26.00 -13.56 -10.49
C PRO A 80 24.54 -13.85 -10.82
N ARG A 81 24.22 -14.09 -12.10
CA ARG A 81 22.86 -14.41 -12.57
C ARG A 81 22.20 -15.54 -11.77
N GLU A 82 22.97 -16.56 -11.42
CA GLU A 82 22.47 -17.67 -10.63
C GLU A 82 22.01 -17.27 -9.22
N GLN A 83 22.71 -16.35 -8.60
CA GLN A 83 22.30 -15.79 -7.31
C GLN A 83 21.03 -14.97 -7.43
N VAL A 84 20.85 -14.21 -8.51
CA VAL A 84 19.59 -13.49 -8.79
C VAL A 84 18.44 -14.46 -9.01
N ARG A 85 18.65 -15.59 -9.72
CA ARG A 85 17.63 -16.64 -9.86
C ARG A 85 17.21 -17.24 -8.51
N GLN A 86 18.16 -17.47 -7.63
CA GLN A 86 17.86 -17.98 -6.27
C GLN A 86 17.04 -16.95 -5.48
N MET A 87 17.34 -15.66 -5.60
CA MET A 87 16.54 -14.59 -5.01
C MET A 87 15.10 -14.60 -5.57
N PHE A 88 14.93 -14.70 -6.89
CA PHE A 88 13.62 -14.79 -7.53
C PHE A 88 12.83 -16.02 -7.05
N ALA A 89 13.47 -17.19 -7.01
CA ALA A 89 12.85 -18.41 -6.53
C ALA A 89 12.38 -18.28 -5.07
N HIS A 90 13.19 -17.65 -4.21
CA HIS A 90 12.80 -17.36 -2.84
C HIS A 90 11.56 -16.46 -2.77
N VAL A 91 11.56 -15.35 -3.48
CA VAL A 91 10.45 -14.39 -3.49
C VAL A 91 9.18 -15.03 -4.07
N ALA A 92 9.29 -15.79 -5.17
CA ALA A 92 8.16 -16.51 -5.76
C ALA A 92 7.57 -17.55 -4.79
N ASN A 93 8.41 -18.22 -4.01
CA ASN A 93 7.95 -19.17 -3.00
C ASN A 93 7.19 -18.50 -1.85
N VAL A 94 7.67 -17.33 -1.39
CA VAL A 94 6.95 -16.53 -0.39
C VAL A 94 5.62 -16.02 -0.96
N ALA A 95 5.62 -15.53 -2.20
CA ALA A 95 4.41 -15.05 -2.89
C ALA A 95 3.36 -16.16 -3.04
N ALA A 96 3.78 -17.40 -3.35
CA ALA A 96 2.89 -18.55 -3.44
C ALA A 96 2.17 -18.84 -2.11
N GLY A 97 2.81 -18.61 -0.97
CA GLY A 97 2.19 -18.69 0.35
C GLY A 97 1.06 -17.68 0.58
N GLU A 98 1.07 -16.58 -0.18
CA GLU A 98 0.01 -15.55 -0.16
C GLU A 98 -0.98 -15.67 -1.32
N GLY A 99 -0.97 -16.80 -2.03
CA GLY A 99 -1.85 -17.07 -3.18
C GLY A 99 -1.47 -16.29 -4.45
N LEU A 100 -0.24 -15.78 -4.54
CA LEU A 100 0.28 -15.05 -5.70
C LEU A 100 1.17 -15.95 -6.56
N VAL A 101 1.08 -15.79 -7.87
CA VAL A 101 1.94 -16.49 -8.82
C VAL A 101 2.87 -15.48 -9.48
N PHE A 102 4.18 -15.59 -9.24
CA PHE A 102 5.20 -14.73 -9.85
C PHE A 102 5.97 -15.51 -10.92
N ASP A 103 6.05 -14.92 -12.10
CA ASP A 103 6.80 -15.44 -13.27
C ASP A 103 7.95 -14.47 -13.59
N PHE A 104 9.06 -14.60 -12.85
CA PHE A 104 10.23 -13.75 -13.05
C PHE A 104 10.99 -14.04 -14.35
N ASP A 105 10.72 -15.15 -15.04
CA ASP A 105 11.30 -15.40 -16.35
C ASP A 105 10.70 -14.47 -17.42
N ARG A 106 9.51 -13.94 -17.18
CA ARG A 106 8.80 -13.00 -18.07
C ARG A 106 8.84 -11.56 -17.56
N ALA A 107 9.17 -11.32 -16.30
CA ALA A 107 9.16 -10.00 -15.69
C ALA A 107 10.15 -9.05 -16.40
N LEU A 108 9.71 -7.80 -16.61
CA LEU A 108 10.46 -6.76 -17.30
C LEU A 108 10.72 -5.59 -16.35
N ALA A 109 12.00 -5.26 -16.11
CA ALA A 109 12.37 -4.03 -15.45
C ALA A 109 12.03 -2.84 -16.37
N ALA A 110 11.19 -1.95 -15.89
CA ALA A 110 10.73 -0.76 -16.59
C ALA A 110 10.71 0.45 -15.65
N ASN A 111 10.62 1.64 -16.24
CA ASN A 111 10.35 2.84 -15.46
C ASN A 111 8.93 2.79 -14.90
N THR A 112 8.74 3.06 -13.61
CA THR A 112 7.45 2.96 -12.92
C THR A 112 6.73 4.29 -12.75
N PHE A 113 7.36 5.40 -13.15
CA PHE A 113 6.86 6.75 -12.92
C PHE A 113 5.44 6.98 -13.48
N ASP A 114 5.20 6.58 -14.72
CA ASP A 114 3.90 6.78 -15.37
C ASP A 114 2.79 5.90 -14.75
N GLY A 115 3.14 4.69 -14.33
CA GLY A 115 2.23 3.85 -13.54
C GLY A 115 1.85 4.51 -12.21
N HIS A 116 2.81 5.12 -11.51
CA HIS A 116 2.54 5.89 -10.29
C HIS A 116 1.67 7.12 -10.55
N ARG A 117 1.88 7.83 -11.65
CA ARG A 117 1.02 8.96 -12.06
C ARG A 117 -0.44 8.51 -12.24
N LEU A 118 -0.65 7.35 -12.88
CA LEU A 118 -2.00 6.80 -13.05
C LEU A 118 -2.67 6.42 -11.72
N LEU A 119 -1.93 5.98 -10.70
CA LEU A 119 -2.50 5.74 -9.36
C LEU A 119 -3.01 7.05 -8.72
N HIS A 120 -2.31 8.17 -8.93
CA HIS A 120 -2.80 9.48 -8.47
C HIS A 120 -4.03 9.93 -9.24
N VAL A 121 -4.05 9.74 -10.57
CA VAL A 121 -5.21 10.05 -11.40
C VAL A 121 -6.40 9.18 -10.99
N ALA A 122 -6.20 7.87 -10.75
CA ALA A 122 -7.24 6.97 -10.25
C ALA A 122 -7.87 7.50 -8.95
N ARG A 123 -7.05 7.99 -8.01
CA ARG A 123 -7.54 8.59 -6.76
C ARG A 123 -8.36 9.83 -6.99
N GLU A 124 -7.93 10.68 -7.92
CA GLU A 124 -8.62 11.94 -8.25
C GLU A 124 -10.02 11.69 -8.85
N VAL A 125 -10.16 10.69 -9.73
CA VAL A 125 -11.40 10.49 -10.52
C VAL A 125 -12.32 9.42 -9.94
N GLY A 126 -11.80 8.41 -9.25
CA GLY A 126 -12.57 7.26 -8.76
C GLY A 126 -12.29 6.87 -7.30
N GLY A 127 -11.47 7.67 -6.58
CA GLY A 127 -11.21 7.44 -5.17
C GLY A 127 -10.39 6.19 -4.86
N ALA A 128 -10.54 5.69 -3.63
CA ALA A 128 -9.76 4.55 -3.14
C ALA A 128 -10.03 3.25 -3.90
N ASP A 129 -11.27 3.01 -4.29
CA ASP A 129 -11.68 1.77 -4.97
C ASP A 129 -11.02 1.64 -6.35
N LEU A 130 -10.95 2.74 -7.11
CA LEU A 130 -10.28 2.73 -8.40
C LEU A 130 -8.76 2.56 -8.26
N VAL A 131 -8.15 3.15 -7.22
CA VAL A 131 -6.73 2.94 -6.92
C VAL A 131 -6.48 1.47 -6.57
N GLU A 132 -7.31 0.87 -5.73
CA GLU A 132 -7.19 -0.54 -5.33
C GLU A 132 -7.33 -1.48 -6.54
N SER A 133 -8.29 -1.19 -7.42
CA SER A 133 -8.47 -1.94 -8.67
C SER A 133 -7.26 -1.81 -9.59
N LEU A 134 -6.73 -0.60 -9.78
CA LEU A 134 -5.58 -0.37 -10.68
C LEU A 134 -4.30 -1.00 -10.13
N ILE A 135 -3.98 -0.79 -8.86
CA ILE A 135 -2.73 -1.31 -8.26
C ILE A 135 -2.70 -2.85 -8.29
N GLU A 136 -3.85 -3.50 -8.07
CA GLU A 136 -3.97 -4.95 -8.18
C GLU A 136 -3.67 -5.44 -9.59
N LYS A 137 -4.24 -4.77 -10.61
CA LYS A 137 -4.03 -5.12 -12.02
C LYS A 137 -2.59 -4.88 -12.46
N VAL A 138 -1.99 -3.77 -12.02
CA VAL A 138 -0.60 -3.44 -12.34
C VAL A 138 0.35 -4.48 -11.75
N PHE A 139 0.20 -4.85 -10.48
CA PHE A 139 1.00 -5.90 -9.86
C PHE A 139 0.83 -7.25 -10.56
N ALA A 140 -0.41 -7.67 -10.83
CA ALA A 140 -0.68 -8.93 -11.50
C ALA A 140 -0.12 -8.96 -12.93
N ALA A 141 -0.27 -7.86 -13.68
CA ALA A 141 0.27 -7.72 -15.02
C ALA A 141 1.80 -7.83 -15.03
N HIS A 142 2.47 -7.15 -14.11
CA HIS A 142 3.93 -7.16 -13.99
C HIS A 142 4.46 -8.53 -13.56
N PHE A 143 4.03 -9.02 -12.38
CA PHE A 143 4.64 -10.20 -11.77
C PHE A 143 4.12 -11.54 -12.32
N SER A 144 2.86 -11.61 -12.77
CA SER A 144 2.27 -12.88 -13.21
C SER A 144 2.18 -12.99 -14.73
N GLN A 145 2.09 -11.86 -15.46
CA GLN A 145 1.86 -11.86 -16.90
C GLN A 145 3.08 -11.40 -17.71
N GLY A 146 4.10 -10.81 -17.06
CA GLY A 146 5.30 -10.25 -17.70
C GLY A 146 4.97 -9.05 -18.59
N ALA A 147 3.97 -8.25 -18.19
CA ALA A 147 3.62 -7.04 -18.91
C ALA A 147 4.67 -5.95 -18.73
N ASP A 148 4.94 -5.21 -19.78
CA ASP A 148 5.84 -4.07 -19.78
C ASP A 148 5.14 -2.82 -19.22
N LEU A 149 5.49 -2.42 -18.02
CA LEU A 149 4.94 -1.21 -17.38
C LEU A 149 5.53 0.08 -17.96
N GLY A 150 6.58 0.00 -18.76
CA GLY A 150 7.13 1.13 -19.51
C GLY A 150 6.42 1.39 -20.84
N ASP A 151 5.53 0.48 -21.26
CA ASP A 151 4.70 0.65 -22.45
C ASP A 151 3.38 1.34 -22.11
N HIS A 152 3.14 2.51 -22.72
CA HIS A 152 1.93 3.30 -22.46
C HIS A 152 0.65 2.56 -22.85
N GLU A 153 0.64 1.78 -23.93
CA GLU A 153 -0.57 1.02 -24.33
C GLU A 153 -0.87 -0.09 -23.31
N THR A 154 0.13 -0.68 -22.70
CA THR A 154 -0.05 -1.58 -21.55
C THR A 154 -0.73 -0.84 -20.39
N LEU A 155 -0.27 0.35 -20.04
CA LEU A 155 -0.86 1.16 -18.96
C LEU A 155 -2.30 1.61 -19.29
N VAL A 156 -2.58 2.01 -20.54
CA VAL A 156 -3.95 2.33 -21.03
C VAL A 156 -4.89 1.13 -20.86
N ARG A 157 -4.44 -0.05 -21.29
CA ARG A 157 -5.22 -1.29 -21.13
C ARG A 157 -5.52 -1.59 -19.66
N LEU A 158 -4.52 -1.48 -18.78
CA LEU A 158 -4.69 -1.72 -17.34
C LEU A 158 -5.62 -0.69 -16.67
N ALA A 159 -5.54 0.58 -17.07
CA ALA A 159 -6.45 1.63 -16.61
C ALA A 159 -7.91 1.34 -17.02
N ARG A 160 -8.14 0.97 -18.28
CA ARG A 160 -9.45 0.55 -18.77
C ARG A 160 -9.99 -0.64 -17.98
N GLU A 161 -9.18 -1.70 -17.81
CA GLU A 161 -9.56 -2.89 -17.05
C GLU A 161 -9.81 -2.57 -15.56
N ALA A 162 -9.21 -1.52 -15.04
CA ALA A 162 -9.43 -1.06 -13.66
C ALA A 162 -10.76 -0.32 -13.49
N GLY A 163 -11.35 0.24 -14.56
CA GLY A 163 -12.62 0.95 -14.51
C GLY A 163 -12.50 2.47 -14.73
N PHE A 164 -11.41 2.95 -15.34
CA PHE A 164 -11.25 4.38 -15.63
C PHE A 164 -12.36 4.96 -16.50
N ALA A 165 -12.88 4.16 -17.46
CA ALA A 165 -13.99 4.58 -18.32
C ALA A 165 -15.27 4.86 -17.50
N ASP A 166 -15.56 4.04 -16.49
CA ASP A 166 -16.69 4.26 -15.57
C ASP A 166 -16.51 5.49 -14.69
N ALA A 167 -15.25 5.89 -14.45
CA ALA A 167 -14.88 7.10 -13.74
C ALA A 167 -14.75 8.34 -14.65
N GLY A 168 -15.10 8.21 -15.94
CA GLY A 168 -15.16 9.31 -16.90
C GLY A 168 -13.87 9.59 -17.65
N LEU A 169 -12.88 8.68 -17.64
CA LEU A 169 -11.67 8.76 -18.46
C LEU A 169 -11.62 7.56 -19.41
N ASP A 170 -11.78 7.81 -20.70
CA ASP A 170 -11.61 6.79 -21.73
C ASP A 170 -10.12 6.54 -22.08
N ASP A 171 -9.87 5.64 -23.01
CA ASP A 171 -8.51 5.27 -23.42
C ASP A 171 -7.72 6.47 -23.98
N ASP A 172 -8.38 7.39 -24.69
CA ASP A 172 -7.72 8.58 -25.27
C ASP A 172 -7.39 9.60 -24.18
N ASP A 173 -8.23 9.74 -23.17
CA ASP A 173 -7.95 10.56 -21.99
C ASP A 173 -6.75 10.01 -21.22
N VAL A 174 -6.67 8.68 -21.04
CA VAL A 174 -5.52 8.04 -20.39
C VAL A 174 -4.24 8.24 -21.20
N ARG A 175 -4.29 8.12 -22.55
CA ARG A 175 -3.14 8.45 -23.42
C ARG A 175 -2.72 9.90 -23.27
N ALA A 176 -3.67 10.84 -23.18
CA ALA A 176 -3.37 12.26 -22.95
C ALA A 176 -2.70 12.50 -21.59
N VAL A 177 -3.15 11.80 -20.53
CA VAL A 177 -2.47 11.80 -19.22
C VAL A 177 -1.03 11.33 -19.34
N LEU A 178 -0.79 10.20 -20.01
CA LEU A 178 0.54 9.61 -20.16
C LEU A 178 1.47 10.48 -21.02
N ALA A 179 0.94 11.12 -22.07
CA ALA A 179 1.69 12.03 -22.92
C ALA A 179 2.04 13.38 -22.26
N GLY A 180 1.30 13.75 -21.19
CA GLY A 180 1.50 14.99 -20.44
C GLY A 180 2.26 14.81 -19.14
N ASP A 181 2.02 15.73 -18.20
CA ASP A 181 2.67 15.75 -16.87
C ASP A 181 1.66 15.68 -15.70
N ARG A 182 0.37 15.40 -15.98
CA ARG A 182 -0.66 15.28 -14.93
C ARG A 182 -0.20 14.31 -13.85
N ALA A 183 -0.34 14.71 -12.58
CA ALA A 183 0.07 13.99 -11.39
C ALA A 183 1.60 13.76 -11.21
N ALA A 184 2.46 14.31 -12.09
CA ALA A 184 3.91 14.19 -11.94
C ALA A 184 4.41 14.83 -10.62
N ALA A 185 3.89 16.00 -10.26
CA ALA A 185 4.23 16.67 -9.01
C ALA A 185 3.74 15.89 -7.77
N ASP A 186 2.65 15.15 -7.90
CA ASP A 186 2.10 14.34 -6.80
C ASP A 186 3.01 13.15 -6.48
N VAL A 187 3.52 12.46 -7.50
CA VAL A 187 4.52 11.39 -7.34
C VAL A 187 5.76 11.94 -6.62
N ARG A 188 6.30 13.06 -7.08
CA ARG A 188 7.49 13.67 -6.48
C ARG A 188 7.26 14.16 -5.05
N ARG A 189 6.05 14.60 -4.72
CA ARG A 189 5.66 14.96 -3.35
C ARG A 189 5.64 13.73 -2.45
N ASP A 190 5.04 12.62 -2.87
CA ASP A 190 5.02 11.39 -2.08
C ASP A 190 6.44 10.87 -1.78
N GLU A 191 7.34 10.92 -2.76
CA GLU A 191 8.76 10.56 -2.56
C GLU A 191 9.50 11.51 -1.63
N ALA A 192 9.21 12.81 -1.70
CA ALA A 192 9.79 13.79 -0.79
C ALA A 192 9.30 13.56 0.65
N GLU A 193 8.01 13.24 0.83
CA GLU A 193 7.44 12.88 2.13
C GLU A 193 8.05 11.57 2.66
N ALA A 194 8.23 10.55 1.81
CA ALA A 194 8.93 9.32 2.19
C ALA A 194 10.32 9.61 2.76
N ARG A 195 11.10 10.43 2.06
CA ARG A 195 12.45 10.83 2.51
C ARG A 195 12.40 11.59 3.85
N ALA A 196 11.44 12.49 4.02
CA ALA A 196 11.26 13.24 5.26
C ALA A 196 10.89 12.35 6.46
N LEU A 197 10.17 11.26 6.22
CA LEU A 197 9.81 10.24 7.21
C LEU A 197 10.94 9.21 7.45
N GLY A 198 12.05 9.27 6.70
CA GLY A 198 13.15 8.31 6.81
C GLY A 198 12.86 6.95 6.17
N VAL A 199 11.93 6.87 5.22
CA VAL A 199 11.63 5.65 4.46
C VAL A 199 12.82 5.31 3.58
N ASN A 200 13.43 4.15 3.80
CA ASN A 200 14.62 3.67 3.07
C ASN A 200 14.32 2.46 2.16
N GLY A 201 13.07 2.03 2.10
CA GLY A 201 12.63 0.89 1.30
C GLY A 201 11.13 0.67 1.45
N VAL A 202 10.57 -0.09 0.53
CA VAL A 202 9.14 -0.36 0.44
C VAL A 202 8.86 -1.86 0.41
N PRO A 203 7.64 -2.29 0.84
CA PRO A 203 6.54 -1.46 1.30
C PRO A 203 6.82 -0.83 2.68
N PHE A 204 6.25 0.34 2.92
CA PHE A 204 6.33 1.00 4.21
C PHE A 204 4.93 1.50 4.60
N PHE A 205 4.43 1.07 5.76
CA PHE A 205 3.08 1.35 6.25
C PHE A 205 3.14 2.30 7.42
N VAL A 206 2.33 3.36 7.39
CA VAL A 206 2.25 4.36 8.45
C VAL A 206 0.80 4.57 8.83
N VAL A 207 0.50 4.56 10.13
CA VAL A 207 -0.83 4.86 10.67
C VAL A 207 -0.79 6.22 11.35
N ASP A 208 -1.67 7.12 10.93
CA ASP A 208 -1.84 8.49 11.46
C ASP A 208 -0.52 9.27 11.58
N ARG A 209 0.51 8.89 10.81
CA ARG A 209 1.89 9.45 10.87
C ARG A 209 2.56 9.34 12.25
N ARG A 210 2.18 8.32 13.03
CA ARG A 210 2.65 8.09 14.41
C ARG A 210 3.25 6.72 14.62
N VAL A 211 2.62 5.70 14.05
CA VAL A 211 3.07 4.31 14.16
C VAL A 211 3.38 3.79 12.76
N ALA A 212 4.49 3.08 12.62
CA ALA A 212 4.91 2.60 11.30
C ALA A 212 5.50 1.19 11.37
N VAL A 213 5.44 0.50 10.24
CA VAL A 213 6.12 -0.78 10.02
C VAL A 213 6.74 -0.83 8.63
N SER A 214 7.96 -1.36 8.53
CA SER A 214 8.71 -1.50 7.28
C SER A 214 8.68 -2.93 6.79
N GLY A 215 8.55 -3.10 5.46
CA GLY A 215 8.61 -4.39 4.78
C GLY A 215 7.28 -5.14 4.77
N ALA A 216 7.26 -6.22 4.01
CA ALA A 216 6.13 -7.15 3.90
C ALA A 216 6.07 -8.05 5.14
N GLN A 217 5.72 -7.48 6.28
CA GLN A 217 5.62 -8.20 7.54
C GLN A 217 4.49 -9.26 7.51
N PRO A 218 4.52 -10.27 8.40
CA PRO A 218 3.39 -11.18 8.60
C PRO A 218 2.10 -10.43 9.00
N ALA A 219 0.93 -11.02 8.70
CA ALA A 219 -0.37 -10.39 8.98
C ALA A 219 -0.56 -10.02 10.45
N GLU A 220 0.00 -10.80 11.38
CA GLU A 220 -0.05 -10.55 12.82
C GLU A 220 0.61 -9.22 13.21
N VAL A 221 1.69 -8.84 12.52
CA VAL A 221 2.39 -7.56 12.75
C VAL A 221 1.53 -6.39 12.23
N PHE A 222 0.85 -6.57 11.10
CA PHE A 222 -0.10 -5.58 10.60
C PHE A 222 -1.32 -5.44 11.51
N THR A 223 -1.80 -6.54 12.10
CA THR A 223 -2.85 -6.48 13.13
C THR A 223 -2.39 -5.63 14.31
N GLN A 224 -1.18 -5.87 14.83
CA GLN A 224 -0.60 -5.06 15.92
C GLN A 224 -0.46 -3.57 15.54
N LEU A 225 -0.08 -3.28 14.29
CA LEU A 225 -0.01 -1.91 13.77
C LEU A 225 -1.36 -1.21 13.82
N LEU A 226 -2.42 -1.89 13.30
CA LEU A 226 -3.79 -1.37 13.28
C LEU A 226 -4.32 -1.16 14.71
N GLU A 227 -4.11 -2.13 15.60
CA GLU A 227 -4.51 -2.04 17.01
C GLU A 227 -3.80 -0.89 17.76
N ALA A 228 -2.49 -0.72 17.50
CA ALA A 228 -1.73 0.37 18.11
C ALA A 228 -2.26 1.74 17.65
N GLY A 229 -2.45 1.91 16.33
CA GLY A 229 -3.05 3.12 15.78
C GLY A 229 -4.46 3.37 16.31
N TRP A 230 -5.28 2.31 16.40
CA TRP A 230 -6.66 2.42 16.90
C TRP A 230 -6.73 2.91 18.35
N ARG A 231 -5.92 2.32 19.24
CA ARG A 231 -5.84 2.72 20.66
C ARG A 231 -5.40 4.17 20.82
N GLU A 232 -4.47 4.62 19.98
CA GLU A 232 -4.00 6.01 20.02
C GLU A 232 -5.03 6.99 19.49
N ALA A 233 -5.74 6.63 18.42
CA ALA A 233 -6.75 7.48 17.81
C ALA A 233 -8.07 7.54 18.59
N ASN A 234 -8.40 6.46 19.33
CA ASN A 234 -9.66 6.29 20.05
C ASN A 234 -9.40 5.96 21.53
N PRO A 235 -8.78 6.87 22.30
CA PRO A 235 -8.49 6.64 23.72
C PRO A 235 -9.80 6.53 24.52
N LEU A 236 -9.79 5.69 25.56
CA LEU A 236 -10.88 5.64 26.52
C LEU A 236 -11.03 7.00 27.22
N ALA A 237 -12.24 7.58 27.14
CA ALA A 237 -12.60 8.73 27.95
C ALA A 237 -12.99 8.23 29.35
N VAL A 238 -12.16 8.52 30.35
CA VAL A 238 -12.51 8.26 31.75
C VAL A 238 -13.37 9.43 32.23
N VAL A 239 -14.64 9.16 32.49
CA VAL A 239 -15.54 10.14 33.13
C VAL A 239 -15.16 10.22 34.61
N ALA A 240 -15.03 11.45 35.14
CA ALA A 240 -14.81 11.64 36.56
C ALA A 240 -15.98 11.03 37.35
N GLY A 241 -15.67 9.97 38.09
CA GLY A 241 -16.62 9.29 38.98
C GLY A 241 -16.67 9.95 40.35
N ASP A 242 -17.45 9.37 41.25
CA ASP A 242 -17.47 9.71 42.65
C ASP A 242 -16.05 9.43 43.24
N PRO A 243 -15.35 10.42 43.81
CA PRO A 243 -14.04 10.22 44.42
C PRO A 243 -14.04 9.25 45.60
N ASP A 244 -15.20 9.03 46.22
CA ASP A 244 -15.39 8.11 47.34
C ASP A 244 -15.85 6.70 46.87
N ALA A 245 -15.95 6.45 45.54
CA ALA A 245 -16.31 5.13 45.04
C ALA A 245 -15.21 4.11 45.35
N GLU A 246 -15.59 3.03 45.99
CA GLU A 246 -14.64 1.97 46.36
C GLU A 246 -14.20 1.22 45.10
N ALA A 247 -12.89 1.03 44.95
CA ALA A 247 -12.28 0.25 43.88
C ALA A 247 -11.15 -0.62 44.41
N CYS A 248 -11.06 -1.86 43.97
CA CYS A 248 -9.92 -2.71 44.27
C CYS A 248 -8.71 -2.28 43.44
N THR A 249 -7.62 -1.95 44.10
CA THR A 249 -6.38 -1.48 43.44
C THR A 249 -5.26 -2.53 43.49
N ASP A 250 -5.44 -3.64 44.22
CA ASP A 250 -4.49 -4.75 44.33
C ASP A 250 -5.18 -6.10 44.56
N ASP A 251 -4.40 -7.16 44.68
CA ASP A 251 -4.87 -8.54 44.93
C ASP A 251 -5.47 -8.77 46.34
N SER A 252 -5.59 -7.73 47.15
CA SER A 252 -6.09 -7.79 48.52
C SER A 252 -7.60 -7.59 48.66
N CYS A 253 -8.34 -7.47 47.56
CA CYS A 253 -9.80 -7.41 47.58
C CYS A 253 -10.37 -8.73 48.09
N VAL A 254 -10.80 -8.72 49.34
CA VAL A 254 -11.52 -9.83 49.95
C VAL A 254 -12.99 -9.70 49.52
N VAL A 255 -13.47 -10.71 48.80
CA VAL A 255 -14.91 -10.85 48.45
C VAL A 255 -15.66 -11.49 49.64
#